data_1a8f512fce09619bd0c5e6e75e5542a6
#
_entry.id   1a8f512fce09619bd0c5e6e75e5542a6
#
_cell.length_a   1.000
_cell.length_b   1.000
_cell.length_c   1.000
_cell.angle_alpha   90.00
_cell.angle_beta   90.00
_cell.angle_gamma   90.00
#
_symmetry.space_group_name_H-M   'P 1'
#
loop_
_entity.id
_entity.type
_entity.pdbx_description
1 polymer ?
#
loop_
_entity_poly.entity_id
_entity_poly.type
_entity_poly.pdbx_seq_one_letter_code
_entity_poly.pdbx_strand_id
1 'polypeptide(L)'
;MLVPFHYYGIFDETDYSKLHIVRGRYDEKELNETYIGNVGRYELIYKYYCKYGSRQALGFCCSREHAREMAKEFSKRGIPSVAVFSDASGEYTEDRNVAIKQLKQGKIRVIFSVDMFNEGVDITSVDMVMFLRPTESPIVFLQQLGRGLRKCRGKEFLTVLDFIGNYEKAGRVRFLLSGRSNQSAGVYNPSDTSAFPDDCLVDFDMKLIDFFAEMDRKHLKLKDQIIKEYFRVKELLGRRPDRMDLFTYMDDGIYETAIAHSKDNPFKKYLEFLKELDELNQDEEVFCKGIGREFISLLENTSMSKVYKMPVLMAFYNHGNILMEVSETQLVSSWKEFFSTGTNWKDLDKNMTIQKYNDISDREHLKKILSMPVHFLLESGKGFFVKKDGAAIGLREELRPLIDNPVMVCQMKDVIDYRAMDYYQRRYRMTQENAMLVKVEAHRI
;
A
#
# COMPACT_ATOMS: atom_id res chain seq x y z
N MET A 1 -32.45 -23.61 10.21
CA MET A 1 -31.02 -23.93 10.32
C MET A 1 -30.38 -23.70 8.96
N LEU A 2 -29.18 -23.10 8.90
CA LEU A 2 -28.45 -22.87 7.66
C LEU A 2 -27.34 -23.91 7.48
N VAL A 3 -26.86 -24.10 6.24
CA VAL A 3 -25.63 -24.87 5.94
C VAL A 3 -24.45 -23.92 5.89
N PRO A 4 -23.21 -24.39 6.11
CA PRO A 4 -22.03 -23.59 5.85
C PRO A 4 -21.89 -23.25 4.37
N PHE A 5 -21.02 -22.32 4.03
CA PHE A 5 -20.72 -21.95 2.65
C PHE A 5 -19.22 -22.11 2.33
N HIS A 6 -18.95 -22.48 1.08
CA HIS A 6 -17.62 -22.44 0.50
C HIS A 6 -17.62 -21.33 -0.54
N TYR A 7 -16.94 -20.23 -0.24
CA TYR A 7 -16.86 -19.04 -1.08
C TYR A 7 -15.54 -19.03 -1.85
N TYR A 8 -15.63 -18.83 -3.14
CA TYR A 8 -14.49 -18.72 -4.06
C TYR A 8 -14.57 -17.39 -4.80
N GLY A 9 -13.68 -16.46 -4.44
CA GLY A 9 -13.47 -15.22 -5.16
C GLY A 9 -12.56 -15.46 -6.37
N ILE A 10 -13.05 -15.22 -7.56
CA ILE A 10 -12.39 -15.51 -8.84
C ILE A 10 -12.07 -14.18 -9.50
N PHE A 11 -10.80 -13.97 -9.89
CA PHE A 11 -10.42 -12.77 -10.60
C PHE A 11 -11.01 -12.74 -12.00
N ASP A 12 -11.83 -11.72 -12.27
CA ASP A 12 -12.41 -11.42 -13.59
C ASP A 12 -11.62 -10.27 -14.23
N GLU A 13 -10.98 -10.52 -15.38
CA GLU A 13 -10.15 -9.53 -16.09
C GLU A 13 -10.96 -8.42 -16.77
N THR A 14 -12.28 -8.38 -16.56
CA THR A 14 -13.15 -7.32 -17.10
C THR A 14 -12.72 -5.95 -16.55
N ASP A 15 -12.48 -4.99 -17.44
CA ASP A 15 -12.09 -3.63 -17.09
C ASP A 15 -13.30 -2.73 -16.85
N TYR A 16 -13.58 -2.46 -15.58
CA TYR A 16 -14.67 -1.59 -15.14
C TYR A 16 -14.28 -0.09 -15.06
N SER A 17 -13.00 0.25 -15.26
CA SER A 17 -12.52 1.63 -15.10
C SER A 17 -13.11 2.61 -16.12
N LYS A 18 -13.62 2.08 -17.24
CA LYS A 18 -14.22 2.84 -18.34
C LYS A 18 -15.75 2.95 -18.23
N LEU A 19 -16.36 2.30 -17.27
CA LEU A 19 -17.80 2.25 -17.11
C LEU A 19 -18.30 3.41 -16.22
N HIS A 20 -19.39 4.03 -16.61
CA HIS A 20 -20.00 5.11 -15.84
C HIS A 20 -20.86 4.58 -14.71
N ILE A 21 -20.86 5.34 -13.60
CA ILE A 21 -21.72 5.07 -12.43
C ILE A 21 -22.87 6.06 -12.45
N VAL A 22 -24.09 5.54 -12.56
CA VAL A 22 -25.32 6.31 -12.53
C VAL A 22 -26.09 5.96 -11.27
N ARG A 23 -26.35 6.93 -10.39
CA ARG A 23 -27.05 6.74 -9.09
C ARG A 23 -26.45 5.63 -8.21
N GLY A 24 -25.12 5.50 -8.21
CA GLY A 24 -24.40 4.53 -7.38
C GLY A 24 -24.36 3.10 -7.93
N ARG A 25 -24.79 2.88 -9.18
CA ARG A 25 -24.71 1.61 -9.90
C ARG A 25 -24.03 1.83 -11.26
N TYR A 26 -23.36 0.81 -11.78
CA TYR A 26 -22.86 0.86 -13.15
C TYR A 26 -24.01 0.96 -14.15
N ASP A 27 -23.79 1.70 -15.22
CA ASP A 27 -24.74 1.80 -16.32
C ASP A 27 -25.01 0.41 -16.92
N GLU A 28 -26.28 0.00 -16.95
CA GLU A 28 -26.67 -1.35 -17.39
C GLU A 28 -26.34 -1.61 -18.85
N LYS A 29 -26.44 -0.58 -19.70
CA LYS A 29 -26.13 -0.69 -21.12
C LYS A 29 -24.65 -0.91 -21.36
N GLU A 30 -23.79 -0.16 -20.68
CA GLU A 30 -22.34 -0.31 -20.76
C GLU A 30 -21.88 -1.67 -20.18
N LEU A 31 -22.48 -2.14 -19.09
CA LEU A 31 -22.23 -3.49 -18.57
C LEU A 31 -22.63 -4.57 -19.60
N ASN A 32 -23.76 -4.42 -20.28
CA ASN A 32 -24.16 -5.34 -21.34
C ASN A 32 -23.15 -5.38 -22.48
N GLU A 33 -22.73 -4.23 -22.98
CA GLU A 33 -21.72 -4.13 -24.04
C GLU A 33 -20.39 -4.81 -23.63
N THR A 34 -20.07 -4.79 -22.34
CA THR A 34 -18.85 -5.40 -21.80
C THR A 34 -18.97 -6.92 -21.62
N TYR A 35 -20.16 -7.43 -21.30
CA TYR A 35 -20.36 -8.84 -20.96
C TYR A 35 -20.84 -9.67 -22.14
N ILE A 36 -21.74 -9.10 -22.98
CA ILE A 36 -22.33 -9.83 -24.08
C ILE A 36 -21.29 -10.03 -25.18
N GLY A 37 -21.14 -11.28 -25.65
CA GLY A 37 -20.11 -11.62 -26.64
C GLY A 37 -18.70 -11.80 -26.06
N ASN A 38 -18.49 -11.63 -24.76
CA ASN A 38 -17.20 -11.83 -24.13
C ASN A 38 -16.92 -13.33 -23.90
N VAL A 39 -16.37 -13.97 -24.93
CA VAL A 39 -16.08 -15.41 -24.93
C VAL A 39 -15.15 -15.81 -23.78
N GLY A 40 -14.11 -15.01 -23.51
CA GLY A 40 -13.17 -15.29 -22.43
C GLY A 40 -13.85 -15.34 -21.06
N ARG A 41 -14.81 -14.44 -20.82
CA ARG A 41 -15.59 -14.42 -19.58
C ARG A 41 -16.54 -15.62 -19.49
N TYR A 42 -17.19 -16.02 -20.58
CA TYR A 42 -18.03 -17.22 -20.60
C TYR A 42 -17.22 -18.48 -20.30
N GLU A 43 -16.03 -18.60 -20.88
CA GLU A 43 -15.11 -19.72 -20.61
C GLU A 43 -14.68 -19.75 -19.15
N LEU A 44 -14.35 -18.60 -18.55
CA LEU A 44 -13.99 -18.48 -17.15
C LEU A 44 -15.13 -18.99 -16.25
N ILE A 45 -16.34 -18.48 -16.45
CA ILE A 45 -17.53 -18.86 -15.66
C ILE A 45 -17.82 -20.37 -15.81
N TYR A 46 -17.81 -20.88 -17.03
CA TYR A 46 -18.06 -22.28 -17.32
C TYR A 46 -17.00 -23.21 -16.70
N LYS A 47 -15.71 -22.82 -16.81
CA LYS A 47 -14.58 -23.56 -16.21
C LYS A 47 -14.76 -23.73 -14.70
N TYR A 48 -15.08 -22.66 -13.99
CA TYR A 48 -15.24 -22.72 -12.54
C TYR A 48 -16.54 -23.43 -12.12
N TYR A 49 -17.62 -23.27 -12.87
CA TYR A 49 -18.83 -24.06 -12.68
C TYR A 49 -18.54 -25.57 -12.77
N CYS A 50 -17.80 -26.02 -13.79
CA CYS A 50 -17.42 -27.42 -13.96
C CYS A 50 -16.42 -27.87 -12.89
N LYS A 51 -15.46 -27.04 -12.50
CA LYS A 51 -14.45 -27.36 -11.47
C LYS A 51 -15.08 -27.71 -10.13
N TYR A 52 -16.05 -26.94 -9.69
CA TYR A 52 -16.69 -27.15 -8.38
C TYR A 52 -17.95 -28.03 -8.45
N GLY A 53 -18.55 -28.16 -9.60
CA GLY A 53 -19.71 -29.02 -9.86
C GLY A 53 -20.96 -28.53 -9.10
N SER A 54 -22.13 -28.73 -9.71
CA SER A 54 -23.40 -28.38 -9.08
C SER A 54 -24.52 -29.27 -9.63
N ARG A 55 -25.48 -29.57 -8.79
CA ARG A 55 -26.72 -30.20 -9.20
C ARG A 55 -27.74 -29.15 -9.60
N GLN A 56 -27.82 -28.08 -8.84
CA GLN A 56 -28.80 -27.01 -9.00
C GLN A 56 -28.17 -25.67 -8.64
N ALA A 57 -27.96 -24.81 -9.64
CA ALA A 57 -27.30 -23.54 -9.47
C ALA A 57 -28.20 -22.31 -9.78
N LEU A 58 -27.91 -21.20 -9.13
CA LEU A 58 -28.43 -19.87 -9.48
C LEU A 58 -27.29 -18.97 -9.95
N GLY A 59 -27.46 -18.27 -11.06
CA GLY A 59 -26.56 -17.24 -11.55
C GLY A 59 -27.24 -15.86 -11.48
N PHE A 60 -26.63 -14.88 -10.80
CA PHE A 60 -27.15 -13.52 -10.71
C PHE A 60 -26.49 -12.63 -11.74
N CYS A 61 -27.25 -12.18 -12.73
CA CYS A 61 -26.82 -11.38 -13.87
C CYS A 61 -27.14 -9.88 -13.70
N CYS A 62 -26.49 -9.02 -14.47
CA CYS A 62 -26.71 -7.58 -14.45
C CYS A 62 -27.94 -7.15 -15.24
N SER A 63 -28.32 -7.89 -16.29
CA SER A 63 -29.42 -7.57 -17.20
C SER A 63 -30.15 -8.79 -17.72
N ARG A 64 -31.31 -8.57 -18.32
CA ARG A 64 -32.13 -9.59 -18.98
C ARG A 64 -31.40 -10.25 -20.13
N GLU A 65 -30.70 -9.46 -20.92
CA GLU A 65 -29.91 -9.94 -22.07
C GLU A 65 -28.72 -10.80 -21.60
N HIS A 66 -28.01 -10.34 -20.57
CA HIS A 66 -26.91 -11.11 -19.97
C HIS A 66 -27.41 -12.45 -19.42
N ALA A 67 -28.56 -12.49 -18.73
CA ALA A 67 -29.12 -13.73 -18.22
C ALA A 67 -29.49 -14.71 -19.34
N ARG A 68 -30.08 -14.20 -20.44
CA ARG A 68 -30.45 -15.01 -21.62
C ARG A 68 -29.20 -15.55 -22.32
N GLU A 69 -28.17 -14.73 -22.50
CA GLU A 69 -26.94 -15.16 -23.14
C GLU A 69 -26.20 -16.21 -22.32
N MET A 70 -26.14 -16.05 -21.00
CA MET A 70 -25.57 -17.07 -20.10
C MET A 70 -26.35 -18.40 -20.18
N ALA A 71 -27.69 -18.36 -20.19
CA ALA A 71 -28.52 -19.56 -20.32
C ALA A 71 -28.27 -20.26 -21.66
N LYS A 72 -28.17 -19.53 -22.74
CA LYS A 72 -27.84 -20.01 -24.08
C LYS A 72 -26.47 -20.67 -24.12
N GLU A 73 -25.44 -19.99 -23.62
CA GLU A 73 -24.06 -20.48 -23.62
C GLU A 73 -23.87 -21.75 -22.77
N PHE A 74 -24.52 -21.83 -21.61
CA PHE A 74 -24.50 -23.05 -20.81
C PHE A 74 -25.25 -24.19 -21.49
N SER A 75 -26.43 -23.92 -22.07
CA SER A 75 -27.23 -24.93 -22.78
C SER A 75 -26.49 -25.49 -24.01
N LYS A 76 -25.80 -24.65 -24.80
CA LYS A 76 -24.94 -25.11 -25.90
C LYS A 76 -23.82 -26.04 -25.47
N ARG A 77 -23.32 -25.87 -24.24
CA ARG A 77 -22.28 -26.72 -23.66
C ARG A 77 -22.83 -27.95 -22.91
N GLY A 78 -24.11 -28.28 -23.09
CA GLY A 78 -24.75 -29.46 -22.50
C GLY A 78 -25.20 -29.29 -21.05
N ILE A 79 -25.27 -28.07 -20.52
CA ILE A 79 -25.84 -27.77 -19.22
C ILE A 79 -27.23 -27.13 -19.40
N PRO A 80 -28.32 -27.84 -19.29
CA PRO A 80 -29.67 -27.31 -19.50
C PRO A 80 -29.94 -26.14 -18.56
N SER A 81 -30.16 -24.95 -19.11
CA SER A 81 -30.24 -23.69 -18.37
C SER A 81 -31.32 -22.79 -18.94
N VAL A 82 -31.94 -21.97 -18.09
CA VAL A 82 -32.91 -20.95 -18.48
C VAL A 82 -32.65 -19.62 -17.80
N ALA A 83 -33.07 -18.54 -18.44
CA ALA A 83 -33.08 -17.21 -17.87
C ALA A 83 -34.47 -16.89 -17.30
N VAL A 84 -34.50 -16.25 -16.12
CA VAL A 84 -35.72 -15.85 -15.42
C VAL A 84 -35.64 -14.37 -15.07
N PHE A 85 -36.57 -13.59 -15.61
CA PHE A 85 -36.76 -12.17 -15.35
C PHE A 85 -38.21 -11.77 -15.59
N SER A 86 -38.63 -10.54 -15.23
CA SER A 86 -39.97 -10.03 -15.46
C SER A 86 -40.29 -10.03 -16.97
N ASP A 87 -41.50 -10.51 -17.33
CA ASP A 87 -41.98 -10.58 -18.71
C ASP A 87 -41.08 -11.39 -19.65
N ALA A 88 -40.50 -12.47 -19.12
CA ALA A 88 -39.61 -13.36 -19.89
C ALA A 88 -40.37 -14.00 -21.04
N SER A 89 -39.83 -13.85 -22.28
CA SER A 89 -40.37 -14.49 -23.48
C SER A 89 -39.21 -14.78 -24.47
N GLY A 90 -39.38 -15.87 -25.24
CA GLY A 90 -38.42 -16.31 -26.25
C GLY A 90 -37.53 -17.48 -25.81
N GLU A 91 -36.60 -17.86 -26.66
CA GLU A 91 -35.67 -18.95 -26.41
C GLU A 91 -34.83 -18.77 -25.16
N TYR A 92 -34.52 -19.84 -24.46
CA TYR A 92 -33.72 -19.87 -23.22
C TYR A 92 -34.32 -19.06 -22.07
N THR A 93 -35.62 -18.71 -22.12
CA THR A 93 -36.32 -18.01 -21.05
C THR A 93 -37.49 -18.84 -20.53
N GLU A 94 -37.85 -18.66 -19.27
CA GLU A 94 -38.95 -19.40 -18.66
C GLU A 94 -39.65 -18.56 -17.59
N ASP A 95 -40.94 -18.87 -17.30
CA ASP A 95 -41.61 -18.33 -16.12
C ASP A 95 -40.93 -18.80 -14.83
N ARG A 96 -40.90 -17.95 -13.85
CA ARG A 96 -40.26 -18.19 -12.55
C ARG A 96 -40.71 -19.51 -11.88
N ASN A 97 -41.99 -19.75 -11.81
CA ASN A 97 -42.52 -20.92 -11.10
C ASN A 97 -42.30 -22.22 -11.88
N VAL A 98 -42.34 -22.11 -13.19
CA VAL A 98 -42.03 -23.23 -14.10
C VAL A 98 -40.55 -23.57 -14.02
N ALA A 99 -39.67 -22.58 -14.07
CA ALA A 99 -38.23 -22.76 -13.95
C ALA A 99 -37.83 -23.42 -12.61
N ILE A 100 -38.42 -22.99 -11.50
CA ILE A 100 -38.19 -23.60 -10.18
C ILE A 100 -38.64 -25.05 -10.15
N LYS A 101 -39.81 -25.36 -10.74
CA LYS A 101 -40.31 -26.75 -10.83
C LYS A 101 -39.39 -27.60 -11.69
N GLN A 102 -38.93 -27.10 -12.83
CA GLN A 102 -38.00 -27.82 -13.71
C GLN A 102 -36.63 -28.03 -13.02
N LEU A 103 -36.14 -27.05 -12.27
CA LEU A 103 -34.88 -27.15 -11.49
C LEU A 103 -35.00 -28.26 -10.43
N LYS A 104 -36.09 -28.26 -9.65
CA LYS A 104 -36.36 -29.30 -8.64
C LYS A 104 -36.51 -30.72 -9.25
N GLN A 105 -37.00 -30.79 -10.48
CA GLN A 105 -37.14 -32.07 -11.22
C GLN A 105 -35.84 -32.49 -11.92
N GLY A 106 -34.80 -31.69 -11.88
CA GLY A 106 -33.53 -31.95 -12.58
C GLY A 106 -33.59 -31.81 -14.12
N LYS A 107 -34.68 -31.23 -14.66
CA LYS A 107 -34.83 -30.96 -16.10
C LYS A 107 -33.89 -29.82 -16.57
N ILE A 108 -33.66 -28.87 -15.70
CA ILE A 108 -32.64 -27.84 -15.87
C ILE A 108 -31.68 -27.87 -14.67
N ARG A 109 -30.47 -27.40 -14.87
CA ARG A 109 -29.42 -27.39 -13.84
C ARG A 109 -29.08 -25.97 -13.34
N VAL A 110 -29.29 -24.97 -14.18
CA VAL A 110 -28.96 -23.58 -13.82
C VAL A 110 -30.10 -22.64 -14.18
N ILE A 111 -30.44 -21.75 -13.26
CA ILE A 111 -31.31 -20.61 -13.53
C ILE A 111 -30.42 -19.34 -13.49
N PHE A 112 -30.36 -18.59 -14.56
CA PHE A 112 -29.79 -17.26 -14.62
C PHE A 112 -30.86 -16.21 -14.39
N SER A 113 -30.66 -15.25 -13.50
CA SER A 113 -31.71 -14.36 -13.04
C SER A 113 -31.26 -12.92 -12.91
N VAL A 114 -32.20 -11.99 -13.12
CA VAL A 114 -32.04 -10.58 -12.84
C VAL A 114 -33.07 -10.19 -11.79
N ASP A 115 -32.63 -9.86 -10.58
CA ASP A 115 -33.41 -9.35 -9.43
C ASP A 115 -34.67 -10.16 -8.99
N MET A 116 -35.04 -11.18 -9.73
CA MET A 116 -36.28 -11.96 -9.48
C MET A 116 -36.24 -12.86 -8.24
N PHE A 117 -35.04 -13.15 -7.75
CA PHE A 117 -34.84 -13.98 -6.57
C PHE A 117 -34.40 -13.18 -5.33
N ASN A 118 -34.56 -11.85 -5.35
CA ASN A 118 -34.27 -11.00 -4.20
C ASN A 118 -35.33 -11.11 -3.10
N GLU A 119 -36.59 -11.48 -3.42
CA GLU A 119 -37.68 -11.65 -2.46
C GLU A 119 -38.57 -12.89 -2.73
N GLY A 120 -39.10 -13.49 -1.66
CA GLY A 120 -40.26 -14.39 -1.73
C GLY A 120 -40.05 -15.83 -2.23
N VAL A 121 -38.85 -16.33 -2.56
CA VAL A 121 -38.66 -17.70 -3.05
C VAL A 121 -37.69 -18.51 -2.20
N ASP A 122 -38.15 -19.65 -1.76
CA ASP A 122 -37.34 -20.63 -1.04
C ASP A 122 -36.92 -21.77 -1.98
N ILE A 123 -35.66 -21.74 -2.43
CA ILE A 123 -35.08 -22.82 -3.24
C ILE A 123 -33.99 -23.51 -2.40
N THR A 124 -34.41 -24.31 -1.43
CA THR A 124 -33.50 -24.99 -0.50
C THR A 124 -32.54 -25.97 -1.18
N SER A 125 -32.94 -26.51 -2.34
CA SER A 125 -32.16 -27.50 -3.10
C SER A 125 -30.98 -26.94 -3.89
N VAL A 126 -30.85 -25.61 -3.99
CA VAL A 126 -29.70 -24.96 -4.67
C VAL A 126 -28.42 -25.20 -3.87
N ASP A 127 -27.43 -25.79 -4.52
CA ASP A 127 -26.11 -26.11 -3.95
C ASP A 127 -24.98 -25.22 -4.48
N MET A 128 -25.27 -24.33 -5.48
CA MET A 128 -24.32 -23.34 -5.99
C MET A 128 -25.00 -22.01 -6.30
N VAL A 129 -24.30 -20.92 -5.98
CA VAL A 129 -24.67 -19.56 -6.35
C VAL A 129 -23.49 -18.92 -7.09
N MET A 130 -23.78 -18.27 -8.22
CA MET A 130 -22.78 -17.54 -9.02
C MET A 130 -23.14 -16.06 -9.08
N PHE A 131 -22.25 -15.19 -8.61
CA PHE A 131 -22.35 -13.75 -8.78
C PHE A 131 -21.64 -13.33 -10.07
N LEU A 132 -22.42 -13.03 -11.10
CA LEU A 132 -21.96 -12.69 -12.45
C LEU A 132 -22.05 -11.19 -12.74
N ARG A 133 -22.25 -10.39 -11.70
CA ARG A 133 -22.33 -8.94 -11.76
C ARG A 133 -21.59 -8.32 -10.57
N PRO A 134 -21.14 -7.03 -10.68
CA PRO A 134 -20.58 -6.34 -9.53
C PRO A 134 -21.56 -6.31 -8.35
N THR A 135 -21.08 -6.70 -7.17
CA THR A 135 -21.88 -6.69 -5.95
C THR A 135 -21.74 -5.32 -5.26
N GLU A 136 -22.72 -4.44 -5.47
CA GLU A 136 -22.68 -3.06 -4.99
C GLU A 136 -23.36 -2.86 -3.64
N SER A 137 -24.39 -3.67 -3.35
CA SER A 137 -25.19 -3.59 -2.13
C SER A 137 -24.92 -4.75 -1.18
N PRO A 138 -24.39 -4.48 0.03
CA PRO A 138 -24.24 -5.49 1.08
C PRO A 138 -25.53 -6.25 1.39
N ILE A 139 -26.65 -5.56 1.42
CA ILE A 139 -27.95 -6.12 1.76
C ILE A 139 -28.40 -7.12 0.68
N VAL A 140 -28.30 -6.73 -0.59
CA VAL A 140 -28.64 -7.60 -1.73
C VAL A 140 -27.76 -8.83 -1.74
N PHE A 141 -26.45 -8.68 -1.53
CA PHE A 141 -25.51 -9.79 -1.45
C PHE A 141 -25.91 -10.81 -0.36
N LEU A 142 -26.14 -10.34 0.86
CA LEU A 142 -26.53 -11.22 1.98
C LEU A 142 -27.89 -11.87 1.77
N GLN A 143 -28.86 -11.18 1.14
CA GLN A 143 -30.17 -11.75 0.81
C GLN A 143 -30.05 -12.84 -0.25
N GLN A 144 -29.25 -12.64 -1.29
CA GLN A 144 -29.02 -13.62 -2.33
C GLN A 144 -28.28 -14.84 -1.78
N LEU A 145 -27.23 -14.63 -0.99
CA LEU A 145 -26.48 -15.70 -0.33
C LEU A 145 -27.36 -16.50 0.63
N GLY A 146 -28.12 -15.81 1.50
CA GLY A 146 -28.95 -16.42 2.53
C GLY A 146 -30.02 -17.39 2.00
N ARG A 147 -30.47 -17.19 0.76
CA ARG A 147 -31.44 -18.10 0.12
C ARG A 147 -30.86 -19.48 -0.18
N GLY A 148 -29.60 -19.52 -0.62
CA GLY A 148 -28.89 -20.77 -0.84
C GLY A 148 -28.43 -21.43 0.47
N LEU A 149 -28.40 -20.75 1.60
CA LEU A 149 -27.87 -21.32 2.86
C LEU A 149 -28.86 -22.21 3.61
N ARG A 150 -30.13 -22.32 3.20
CA ARG A 150 -31.10 -23.15 3.91
C ARG A 150 -30.80 -24.62 3.77
N LYS A 151 -30.96 -25.42 4.87
CA LYS A 151 -30.73 -26.84 4.90
C LYS A 151 -31.71 -27.57 4.01
N CYS A 152 -31.18 -28.53 3.23
CA CYS A 152 -31.94 -29.49 2.45
C CYS A 152 -31.28 -30.87 2.57
N ARG A 153 -32.04 -31.95 2.40
CA ARG A 153 -31.52 -33.34 2.45
C ARG A 153 -30.46 -33.54 1.37
N GLY A 154 -29.27 -33.97 1.77
CA GLY A 154 -28.14 -34.23 0.86
C GLY A 154 -27.35 -33.00 0.45
N LYS A 155 -27.54 -31.84 1.14
CA LYS A 155 -26.75 -30.63 0.97
C LYS A 155 -25.93 -30.41 2.22
N GLU A 156 -24.61 -30.47 2.09
CA GLU A 156 -23.66 -30.29 3.18
C GLU A 156 -23.25 -28.83 3.31
N PHE A 157 -23.02 -28.14 2.20
CA PHE A 157 -22.63 -26.72 2.11
C PHE A 157 -23.23 -26.08 0.86
N LEU A 158 -23.09 -24.76 0.76
CA LEU A 158 -23.39 -23.96 -0.42
C LEU A 158 -22.09 -23.53 -1.07
N THR A 159 -21.86 -23.86 -2.34
CA THR A 159 -20.76 -23.29 -3.13
C THR A 159 -21.15 -21.90 -3.62
N VAL A 160 -20.29 -20.93 -3.41
CA VAL A 160 -20.45 -19.55 -3.89
C VAL A 160 -19.29 -19.20 -4.82
N LEU A 161 -19.58 -18.90 -6.07
CA LEU A 161 -18.62 -18.42 -7.05
C LEU A 161 -18.87 -16.92 -7.28
N ASP A 162 -17.89 -16.08 -6.96
CA ASP A 162 -17.99 -14.64 -7.15
C ASP A 162 -16.91 -14.16 -8.12
N PHE A 163 -17.34 -13.65 -9.28
CA PHE A 163 -16.45 -13.18 -10.34
C PHE A 163 -16.18 -11.70 -10.15
N ILE A 164 -15.01 -11.38 -9.57
CA ILE A 164 -14.65 -10.06 -9.08
C ILE A 164 -13.64 -9.42 -10.02
N GLY A 165 -14.04 -8.29 -10.60
CA GLY A 165 -13.16 -7.44 -11.42
C GLY A 165 -12.72 -6.17 -10.69
N ASN A 166 -12.14 -5.21 -11.42
CA ASN A 166 -11.58 -3.98 -10.89
C ASN A 166 -12.64 -2.88 -10.60
N TYR A 167 -13.84 -3.25 -10.18
CA TYR A 167 -14.89 -2.28 -9.84
C TYR A 167 -14.67 -1.63 -8.47
N GLU A 168 -15.17 -0.38 -8.32
CA GLU A 168 -14.89 0.51 -7.18
C GLU A 168 -15.09 -0.11 -5.79
N LYS A 169 -16.09 -0.98 -5.64
CA LYS A 169 -16.47 -1.57 -4.35
C LYS A 169 -16.07 -3.03 -4.19
N ALA A 170 -15.23 -3.57 -5.09
CA ALA A 170 -14.81 -4.98 -5.09
C ALA A 170 -14.25 -5.45 -3.73
N GLY A 171 -13.45 -4.62 -3.06
CA GLY A 171 -12.87 -4.93 -1.76
C GLY A 171 -13.87 -5.13 -0.61
N ARG A 172 -15.14 -4.70 -0.76
CA ARG A 172 -16.15 -4.82 0.31
C ARG A 172 -16.58 -6.26 0.58
N VAL A 173 -16.46 -7.14 -0.39
CA VAL A 173 -16.83 -8.56 -0.27
C VAL A 173 -16.15 -9.21 0.94
N ARG A 174 -14.87 -8.92 1.18
CA ARG A 174 -14.09 -9.43 2.32
C ARG A 174 -14.76 -9.10 3.67
N PHE A 175 -15.23 -7.87 3.82
CA PHE A 175 -15.86 -7.38 5.06
C PHE A 175 -17.27 -7.95 5.22
N LEU A 176 -18.01 -8.11 4.12
CA LEU A 176 -19.35 -8.71 4.15
C LEU A 176 -19.33 -10.15 4.62
N LEU A 177 -18.36 -10.95 4.17
CA LEU A 177 -18.21 -12.34 4.56
C LEU A 177 -17.78 -12.49 6.03
N SER A 178 -16.92 -11.59 6.55
CA SER A 178 -16.44 -11.61 7.93
C SER A 178 -17.42 -11.03 8.95
N GLY A 179 -18.52 -10.41 8.52
CA GLY A 179 -19.46 -9.70 9.39
C GLY A 179 -18.89 -8.43 10.05
N ARG A 180 -17.69 -7.98 9.67
CA ARG A 180 -17.05 -6.76 10.19
C ARG A 180 -17.51 -5.53 9.40
N SER A 181 -17.73 -4.40 10.08
CA SER A 181 -18.03 -3.14 9.40
C SER A 181 -16.76 -2.53 8.79
N ASN A 182 -16.90 -1.81 7.66
CA ASN A 182 -15.78 -1.08 7.00
C ASN A 182 -15.05 -0.08 7.93
N GLN A 183 -15.59 0.22 9.10
CA GLN A 183 -15.03 1.20 10.05
C GLN A 183 -13.95 0.60 10.98
N SER A 184 -13.89 -0.72 11.10
CA SER A 184 -12.83 -1.41 11.83
C SER A 184 -11.72 -1.83 10.84
N ALA A 185 -11.12 -0.86 10.16
CA ALA A 185 -10.07 -1.05 9.17
C ALA A 185 -8.73 -1.51 9.80
N GLY A 186 -8.72 -2.73 10.33
CA GLY A 186 -7.51 -3.52 10.38
C GLY A 186 -7.23 -4.04 8.96
N VAL A 187 -5.96 -4.08 8.58
CA VAL A 187 -5.52 -4.68 7.33
C VAL A 187 -6.09 -6.09 7.22
N TYR A 188 -6.79 -6.39 6.12
CA TYR A 188 -7.23 -7.75 5.85
C TYR A 188 -6.00 -8.65 5.72
N ASN A 189 -5.83 -9.55 6.67
CA ASN A 189 -4.83 -10.60 6.56
C ASN A 189 -5.51 -11.82 5.88
N PRO A 190 -5.09 -12.21 4.66
CA PRO A 190 -5.64 -13.39 3.98
C PRO A 190 -5.49 -14.69 4.78
N SER A 191 -4.54 -14.71 5.72
CA SER A 191 -4.26 -15.87 6.59
C SER A 191 -5.12 -15.88 7.86
N ASP A 192 -5.94 -14.85 8.12
CA ASP A 192 -6.81 -14.78 9.31
C ASP A 192 -8.12 -15.54 9.06
N THR A 193 -8.07 -16.86 9.19
CA THR A 193 -9.24 -17.74 9.09
C THR A 193 -10.20 -17.60 10.29
N SER A 194 -9.79 -16.95 11.37
CA SER A 194 -10.61 -16.75 12.58
C SER A 194 -11.78 -15.77 12.37
N ALA A 195 -11.79 -15.07 11.23
CA ALA A 195 -12.84 -14.09 10.90
C ALA A 195 -14.14 -14.70 10.40
N PHE A 196 -14.16 -16.03 10.09
CA PHE A 196 -15.31 -16.71 9.50
C PHE A 196 -15.87 -17.78 10.44
N PRO A 197 -17.17 -18.17 10.33
CA PRO A 197 -17.70 -19.29 11.08
C PRO A 197 -16.91 -20.59 10.84
N ASP A 198 -16.71 -21.40 11.88
CA ASP A 198 -15.78 -22.55 11.91
C ASP A 198 -15.95 -23.55 10.74
N ASP A 199 -17.16 -23.71 10.20
CA ASP A 199 -17.45 -24.64 9.11
C ASP A 199 -17.46 -23.96 7.72
N CYS A 200 -17.15 -22.67 7.60
CA CYS A 200 -17.14 -21.94 6.35
C CYS A 200 -15.74 -21.85 5.75
N LEU A 201 -15.65 -22.03 4.42
CA LEU A 201 -14.43 -21.84 3.65
C LEU A 201 -14.52 -20.53 2.85
N VAL A 202 -13.49 -19.71 2.90
CA VAL A 202 -13.34 -18.53 2.04
C VAL A 202 -11.98 -18.59 1.36
N ASP A 203 -11.99 -18.64 0.04
CA ASP A 203 -10.79 -18.70 -0.79
C ASP A 203 -10.82 -17.61 -1.87
N PHE A 204 -9.73 -16.91 -2.04
CA PHE A 204 -9.56 -15.89 -3.07
C PHE A 204 -8.42 -16.26 -4.02
N ASP A 205 -8.64 -16.05 -5.31
CA ASP A 205 -7.59 -16.13 -6.32
C ASP A 205 -6.40 -15.21 -5.91
N MET A 206 -5.18 -15.68 -6.12
CA MET A 206 -3.96 -14.91 -5.80
C MET A 206 -3.97 -13.51 -6.45
N LYS A 207 -4.44 -13.40 -7.70
CA LYS A 207 -4.60 -12.12 -8.39
C LYS A 207 -5.57 -11.16 -7.66
N LEU A 208 -6.60 -11.69 -6.99
CA LEU A 208 -7.51 -10.89 -6.18
C LEU A 208 -6.87 -10.40 -4.88
N ILE A 209 -6.03 -11.21 -4.26
CA ILE A 209 -5.30 -10.82 -3.05
C ILE A 209 -4.41 -9.63 -3.38
N ASP A 210 -3.65 -9.69 -4.46
CA ASP A 210 -2.80 -8.60 -4.93
C ASP A 210 -3.62 -7.35 -5.29
N PHE A 211 -4.72 -7.53 -6.01
CA PHE A 211 -5.63 -6.45 -6.38
C PHE A 211 -6.24 -5.76 -5.15
N PHE A 212 -6.69 -6.51 -4.15
CA PHE A 212 -7.20 -5.93 -2.90
C PHE A 212 -6.13 -5.18 -2.12
N ALA A 213 -4.90 -5.68 -2.09
CA ALA A 213 -3.77 -4.99 -1.46
C ALA A 213 -3.46 -3.65 -2.16
N GLU A 214 -3.58 -3.60 -3.49
CA GLU A 214 -3.42 -2.35 -4.25
C GLU A 214 -4.57 -1.36 -3.98
N MET A 215 -5.83 -1.84 -3.94
CA MET A 215 -6.98 -1.00 -3.59
C MET A 215 -6.85 -0.40 -2.19
N ASP A 216 -6.46 -1.20 -1.20
CA ASP A 216 -6.27 -0.74 0.18
C ASP A 216 -5.20 0.36 0.24
N ARG A 217 -4.12 0.22 -0.52
CA ARG A 217 -3.09 1.27 -0.64
C ARG A 217 -3.64 2.57 -1.23
N LYS A 218 -4.46 2.50 -2.27
CA LYS A 218 -5.06 3.70 -2.91
C LYS A 218 -6.07 4.43 -2.01
N HIS A 219 -6.76 3.74 -1.11
CA HIS A 219 -7.78 4.33 -0.25
C HIS A 219 -7.26 4.87 1.10
N LEU A 220 -6.06 4.46 1.52
CA LEU A 220 -5.44 4.96 2.75
C LEU A 220 -4.91 6.39 2.54
N LYS A 221 -5.15 7.28 3.51
CA LYS A 221 -4.46 8.57 3.57
C LYS A 221 -2.95 8.32 3.68
N LEU A 222 -2.14 9.20 3.11
CA LEU A 222 -0.67 9.06 3.14
C LEU A 222 -0.13 8.78 4.56
N LYS A 223 -0.67 9.47 5.56
CA LYS A 223 -0.29 9.24 6.97
C LYS A 223 -0.52 7.80 7.41
N ASP A 224 -1.66 7.21 7.06
CA ASP A 224 -2.01 5.84 7.42
C ASP A 224 -1.12 4.82 6.68
N GLN A 225 -0.73 5.13 5.44
CA GLN A 225 0.23 4.32 4.67
C GLN A 225 1.61 4.33 5.33
N ILE A 226 2.09 5.49 5.77
CA ILE A 226 3.37 5.65 6.47
C ILE A 226 3.35 4.86 7.79
N ILE A 227 2.26 4.96 8.57
CA ILE A 227 2.10 4.22 9.83
C ILE A 227 2.11 2.71 9.59
N LYS A 228 1.39 2.24 8.58
CA LYS A 228 1.36 0.82 8.19
C LYS A 228 2.76 0.31 7.83
N GLU A 229 3.51 1.08 7.02
CA GLU A 229 4.87 0.73 6.65
C GLU A 229 5.83 0.72 7.85
N TYR A 230 5.68 1.66 8.77
CA TYR A 230 6.45 1.66 10.02
C TYR A 230 6.27 0.34 10.79
N PHE A 231 5.02 -0.10 11.01
CA PHE A 231 4.76 -1.35 11.73
C PHE A 231 5.21 -2.59 10.95
N ARG A 232 5.09 -2.58 9.61
CA ARG A 232 5.63 -3.65 8.76
C ARG A 232 7.15 -3.76 8.90
N VAL A 233 7.86 -2.64 8.85
CA VAL A 233 9.33 -2.62 9.04
C VAL A 233 9.71 -3.03 10.46
N LYS A 234 8.95 -2.58 11.47
CA LYS A 234 9.14 -2.99 12.87
C LYS A 234 9.02 -4.50 13.05
N GLU A 235 7.99 -5.11 12.46
CA GLU A 235 7.78 -6.57 12.48
C GLU A 235 8.92 -7.31 11.75
N LEU A 236 9.31 -6.83 10.57
CA LEU A 236 10.41 -7.39 9.79
C LEU A 236 11.73 -7.43 10.58
N LEU A 237 12.04 -6.37 11.31
CA LEU A 237 13.28 -6.24 12.08
C LEU A 237 13.22 -6.87 13.48
N GLY A 238 12.04 -7.16 14.00
CA GLY A 238 11.85 -7.61 15.39
C GLY A 238 12.22 -6.55 16.45
N ARG A 239 12.41 -5.29 16.03
CA ARG A 239 12.74 -4.14 16.88
C ARG A 239 12.14 -2.85 16.33
N ARG A 240 12.13 -1.81 17.14
CA ARG A 240 11.73 -0.47 16.68
C ARG A 240 12.69 0.01 15.59
N PRO A 241 12.17 0.42 14.40
CA PRO A 241 12.98 1.01 13.33
C PRO A 241 13.57 2.36 13.76
N ASP A 242 14.69 2.74 13.18
CA ASP A 242 15.20 4.11 13.13
C ASP A 242 14.93 4.73 11.74
N ARG A 243 15.45 5.96 11.47
CA ARG A 243 15.27 6.61 10.15
C ARG A 243 15.96 5.84 9.04
N MET A 244 17.15 5.28 9.32
CA MET A 244 17.90 4.50 8.34
C MET A 244 17.20 3.18 8.02
N ASP A 245 16.58 2.53 9.01
CA ASP A 245 15.77 1.33 8.78
C ASP A 245 14.56 1.65 7.89
N LEU A 246 13.82 2.71 8.19
CA LEU A 246 12.69 3.13 7.35
C LEU A 246 13.13 3.51 5.94
N PHE A 247 14.25 4.24 5.81
CA PHE A 247 14.82 4.58 4.51
C PHE A 247 15.19 3.33 3.68
N THR A 248 15.66 2.28 4.35
CA THR A 248 16.15 1.05 3.70
C THR A 248 15.02 0.09 3.35
N TYR A 249 13.98 -0.02 4.18
CA TYR A 249 12.98 -1.08 4.09
C TYR A 249 11.56 -0.63 3.78
N MET A 250 11.27 0.68 3.83
CA MET A 250 9.97 1.22 3.43
C MET A 250 9.76 1.08 1.92
N ASP A 251 8.51 0.89 1.49
CA ASP A 251 8.15 0.92 0.07
C ASP A 251 8.59 2.23 -0.58
N ASP A 252 9.28 2.15 -1.73
CA ASP A 252 9.87 3.30 -2.42
C ASP A 252 8.83 4.36 -2.79
N GLY A 253 7.64 3.96 -3.23
CA GLY A 253 6.57 4.89 -3.61
C GLY A 253 5.99 5.64 -2.40
N ILE A 254 5.85 4.96 -1.26
CA ILE A 254 5.41 5.56 0.01
C ILE A 254 6.50 6.49 0.54
N TYR A 255 7.78 6.08 0.49
CA TYR A 255 8.91 6.91 0.88
C TYR A 255 8.96 8.21 0.06
N GLU A 256 8.93 8.13 -1.27
CA GLU A 256 8.97 9.31 -2.15
C GLU A 256 7.80 10.26 -1.89
N THR A 257 6.61 9.71 -1.71
CA THR A 257 5.42 10.52 -1.40
C THR A 257 5.55 11.17 -0.01
N ALA A 258 6.05 10.46 0.99
CA ALA A 258 6.26 10.97 2.34
C ALA A 258 7.26 12.12 2.37
N ILE A 259 8.41 12.01 1.68
CA ILE A 259 9.41 13.08 1.65
C ILE A 259 8.96 14.31 0.86
N ALA A 260 8.07 14.15 -0.13
CA ALA A 260 7.48 15.24 -0.89
C ALA A 260 6.46 16.05 -0.06
N HIS A 261 5.79 15.45 0.93
CA HIS A 261 4.75 16.06 1.76
C HIS A 261 5.31 16.47 3.13
N SER A 262 5.76 17.71 3.27
CA SER A 262 6.44 18.20 4.48
C SER A 262 5.66 17.99 5.79
N LYS A 263 4.32 18.00 5.74
CA LYS A 263 3.45 17.84 6.91
C LYS A 263 3.48 16.43 7.48
N ASP A 264 3.50 15.41 6.61
CA ASP A 264 3.39 14.00 6.99
C ASP A 264 4.74 13.26 6.93
N ASN A 265 5.83 13.99 6.68
CA ASN A 265 7.18 13.45 6.56
C ASN A 265 7.76 13.06 7.94
N PRO A 266 7.84 11.77 8.28
CA PRO A 266 8.35 11.31 9.56
C PRO A 266 9.84 11.60 9.73
N PHE A 267 10.62 11.66 8.65
CA PHE A 267 12.06 11.88 8.68
C PHE A 267 12.47 13.29 9.14
N LYS A 268 11.55 14.26 9.06
CA LYS A 268 11.76 15.64 9.52
C LYS A 268 11.29 15.88 10.96
N LYS A 269 10.61 14.93 11.57
CA LYS A 269 10.02 15.04 12.92
C LYS A 269 9.84 13.65 13.55
N TYR A 270 10.91 12.86 13.55
CA TYR A 270 10.83 11.44 13.86
C TYR A 270 10.38 11.16 15.29
N LEU A 271 10.86 11.91 16.28
CA LEU A 271 10.44 11.73 17.67
C LEU A 271 8.97 12.10 17.89
N GLU A 272 8.43 13.11 17.18
CA GLU A 272 6.99 13.40 17.19
C GLU A 272 6.19 12.30 16.54
N PHE A 273 6.68 11.74 15.44
CA PHE A 273 6.06 10.60 14.79
C PHE A 273 6.00 9.38 15.72
N LEU A 274 7.11 9.05 16.41
CA LEU A 274 7.12 7.99 17.42
C LEU A 274 6.16 8.28 18.58
N LYS A 275 6.07 9.54 19.02
CA LYS A 275 5.13 9.95 20.06
C LYS A 275 3.66 9.74 19.65
N GLU A 276 3.31 10.07 18.40
CA GLU A 276 1.97 9.83 17.86
C GLU A 276 1.61 8.33 17.80
N LEU A 277 2.61 7.46 17.70
CA LEU A 277 2.44 5.99 17.68
C LEU A 277 2.52 5.34 19.07
N ASP A 278 2.74 6.13 20.12
CA ASP A 278 2.99 5.63 21.50
C ASP A 278 4.23 4.71 21.58
N GLU A 279 5.25 5.04 20.79
CA GLU A 279 6.49 4.25 20.63
C GLU A 279 7.71 4.88 21.34
N LEU A 280 7.55 6.03 22.02
CA LEU A 280 8.64 6.63 22.79
C LEU A 280 8.90 5.85 24.08
N ASN A 281 10.17 5.72 24.45
CA ASN A 281 10.53 5.30 25.79
C ASN A 281 10.57 6.50 26.77
N GLN A 282 10.70 6.23 28.05
CA GLN A 282 10.64 7.24 29.10
C GLN A 282 11.74 8.31 28.95
N ASP A 283 12.96 7.92 28.56
CA ASP A 283 14.07 8.86 28.37
C ASP A 283 13.82 9.78 27.17
N GLU A 284 13.26 9.25 26.09
CA GLU A 284 12.88 10.01 24.90
C GLU A 284 11.74 10.99 25.19
N GLU A 285 10.75 10.59 26.00
CA GLU A 285 9.68 11.51 26.42
C GLU A 285 10.22 12.72 27.20
N VAL A 286 11.20 12.48 28.07
CA VAL A 286 11.87 13.55 28.80
C VAL A 286 12.69 14.43 27.86
N PHE A 287 13.46 13.80 26.97
CA PHE A 287 14.28 14.50 25.97
C PHE A 287 13.43 15.38 25.03
N CYS A 288 12.25 14.94 24.65
CA CYS A 288 11.33 15.69 23.79
C CYS A 288 10.81 17.00 24.39
N LYS A 289 10.94 17.21 25.70
CA LYS A 289 10.48 18.43 26.38
C LYS A 289 11.56 19.51 26.50
N GLY A 290 12.79 19.22 26.07
CA GLY A 290 13.95 20.07 26.30
C GLY A 290 14.63 20.58 25.01
N ILE A 291 15.68 21.38 25.22
CA ILE A 291 16.50 21.98 24.16
C ILE A 291 17.15 20.93 23.25
N GLY A 292 17.36 19.70 23.71
CA GLY A 292 17.88 18.61 22.91
C GLY A 292 16.97 18.29 21.73
N ARG A 293 15.65 18.28 21.93
CA ARG A 293 14.68 18.09 20.83
C ARG A 293 14.75 19.21 19.80
N GLU A 294 14.91 20.47 20.24
CA GLU A 294 15.04 21.60 19.33
C GLU A 294 16.32 21.48 18.48
N PHE A 295 17.43 21.04 19.09
CA PHE A 295 18.67 20.78 18.38
C PHE A 295 18.53 19.67 17.35
N ILE A 296 17.96 18.53 17.69
CA ILE A 296 17.70 17.44 16.73
C ILE A 296 16.76 17.93 15.62
N SER A 297 15.71 18.70 15.93
CA SER A 297 14.82 19.31 14.92
C SER A 297 15.57 20.23 13.95
N LEU A 298 16.56 20.96 14.43
CA LEU A 298 17.44 21.75 13.57
C LEU A 298 18.21 20.82 12.60
N LEU A 299 18.79 19.74 13.10
CA LEU A 299 19.54 18.78 12.27
C LEU A 299 18.63 18.11 11.22
N GLU A 300 17.42 17.71 11.60
CA GLU A 300 16.40 17.14 10.71
C GLU A 300 16.04 18.10 9.56
N ASN A 301 15.98 19.40 9.83
CA ASN A 301 15.39 20.39 8.93
C ASN A 301 16.39 21.39 8.34
N THR A 302 17.68 21.37 8.72
CA THR A 302 18.67 22.30 8.15
C THR A 302 18.74 22.18 6.63
N SER A 303 18.70 23.31 5.91
CA SER A 303 18.78 23.32 4.44
C SER A 303 20.12 22.76 3.96
N MET A 304 20.10 21.94 2.92
CA MET A 304 21.26 21.26 2.39
C MET A 304 21.18 21.17 0.86
N SER A 305 21.84 22.10 0.17
CA SER A 305 22.03 22.04 -1.29
C SER A 305 23.20 21.14 -1.69
N LYS A 306 24.16 20.99 -0.80
CA LYS A 306 25.31 20.07 -0.87
C LYS A 306 25.44 19.36 0.47
N VAL A 307 26.01 18.16 0.46
CA VAL A 307 26.18 17.30 1.65
C VAL A 307 27.16 17.88 2.70
N TYR A 308 27.78 19.03 2.44
CA TYR A 308 28.91 19.61 3.17
C TYR A 308 28.69 19.82 4.66
N LYS A 309 27.44 20.02 5.11
CA LYS A 309 27.14 20.12 6.55
C LYS A 309 27.33 18.80 7.29
N MET A 310 27.15 17.65 6.61
CA MET A 310 27.20 16.33 7.27
C MET A 310 28.59 16.03 7.86
N PRO A 311 29.72 16.17 7.14
CA PRO A 311 31.03 15.96 7.75
C PRO A 311 31.36 16.92 8.90
N VAL A 312 30.81 18.15 8.92
CA VAL A 312 30.96 19.05 10.07
C VAL A 312 30.15 18.54 11.28
N LEU A 313 28.93 18.07 11.06
CA LEU A 313 28.11 17.46 12.12
C LEU A 313 28.73 16.17 12.63
N MET A 314 29.35 15.36 11.75
CA MET A 314 30.11 14.17 12.14
C MET A 314 31.31 14.51 13.02
N ALA A 315 32.00 15.65 12.78
CA ALA A 315 33.06 16.12 13.66
C ALA A 315 32.55 16.41 15.09
N PHE A 316 31.37 17.01 15.21
CA PHE A 316 30.72 17.18 16.53
C PHE A 316 30.28 15.86 17.15
N TYR A 317 29.72 14.96 16.35
CA TYR A 317 29.30 13.63 16.81
C TYR A 317 30.47 12.78 17.33
N ASN A 318 31.65 12.88 16.68
CA ASN A 318 32.91 12.30 17.11
C ASN A 318 32.80 10.82 17.58
N HIS A 319 32.28 9.96 16.72
CA HIS A 319 32.09 8.52 17.00
C HIS A 319 31.28 8.21 18.28
N GLY A 320 30.33 9.07 18.62
CA GLY A 320 29.44 8.91 19.79
C GLY A 320 29.87 9.71 21.02
N ASN A 321 31.03 10.38 20.99
CA ASN A 321 31.48 11.28 22.04
C ASN A 321 31.26 12.73 21.61
N ILE A 322 30.05 13.24 21.78
CA ILE A 322 29.68 14.56 21.26
C ILE A 322 30.59 15.64 21.87
N LEU A 323 31.18 16.42 20.98
CA LEU A 323 32.08 17.53 21.37
C LEU A 323 31.33 18.85 21.45
N MET A 324 31.62 19.65 22.47
CA MET A 324 31.13 21.03 22.59
C MET A 324 31.84 21.97 21.65
N GLU A 325 33.09 21.68 21.28
CA GLU A 325 33.95 22.47 20.46
C GLU A 325 34.74 21.59 19.51
N VAL A 326 34.89 22.01 18.28
CA VAL A 326 35.62 21.30 17.23
C VAL A 326 36.73 22.16 16.70
N SER A 327 37.97 21.67 16.71
CA SER A 327 39.13 22.30 16.18
C SER A 327 39.21 22.24 14.65
N GLU A 328 40.04 23.06 14.02
CA GLU A 328 40.30 23.02 12.58
C GLU A 328 40.80 21.62 12.12
N THR A 329 41.68 21.01 12.91
CA THR A 329 42.22 19.69 12.62
C THR A 329 41.15 18.59 12.64
N GLN A 330 40.23 18.64 13.63
CA GLN A 330 39.10 17.70 13.70
C GLN A 330 38.11 17.87 12.53
N LEU A 331 37.85 19.13 12.14
CA LEU A 331 37.03 19.42 10.94
C LEU A 331 37.62 18.82 9.68
N VAL A 332 38.91 19.02 9.45
CA VAL A 332 39.62 18.51 8.26
C VAL A 332 39.65 16.97 8.29
N SER A 333 39.90 16.37 9.46
CA SER A 333 39.90 14.91 9.59
C SER A 333 38.55 14.30 9.25
N SER A 334 37.48 14.77 9.86
CA SER A 334 36.11 14.31 9.59
C SER A 334 35.67 14.56 8.13
N TRP A 335 36.05 15.72 7.57
CA TRP A 335 35.80 16.04 6.17
C TRP A 335 36.50 15.07 5.22
N LYS A 336 37.77 14.78 5.45
CA LYS A 336 38.52 13.83 4.61
C LYS A 336 38.01 12.42 4.74
N GLU A 337 37.70 11.97 5.96
CA GLU A 337 37.06 10.66 6.21
C GLU A 337 35.77 10.50 5.40
N PHE A 338 34.88 11.49 5.48
CA PHE A 338 33.62 11.47 4.76
C PHE A 338 33.80 11.45 3.24
N PHE A 339 34.63 12.34 2.69
CA PHE A 339 34.80 12.45 1.25
C PHE A 339 35.73 11.41 0.62
N SER A 340 36.57 10.71 1.40
CA SER A 340 37.32 9.55 0.94
C SER A 340 36.45 8.27 0.85
N THR A 341 35.28 8.25 1.48
CA THR A 341 34.39 7.09 1.43
C THR A 341 33.76 6.93 0.05
N GLY A 342 33.98 5.79 -0.59
CA GLY A 342 33.40 5.43 -1.90
C GLY A 342 33.69 6.50 -2.97
N THR A 343 32.65 7.12 -3.50
CA THR A 343 32.74 8.16 -4.54
C THR A 343 32.30 9.54 -4.07
N ASN A 344 32.23 9.77 -2.76
CA ASN A 344 31.73 11.02 -2.17
C ASN A 344 32.55 12.25 -2.63
N TRP A 345 33.84 12.06 -2.88
CA TRP A 345 34.74 13.13 -3.40
C TRP A 345 34.23 13.79 -4.69
N LYS A 346 33.44 13.08 -5.51
CA LYS A 346 32.81 13.63 -6.73
C LYS A 346 31.88 14.80 -6.45
N ASP A 347 31.39 14.96 -5.21
CA ASP A 347 30.49 16.04 -4.83
C ASP A 347 31.20 17.37 -4.55
N LEU A 348 32.50 17.35 -4.36
CA LEU A 348 33.31 18.54 -4.05
C LEU A 348 33.38 19.51 -5.23
N ASP A 349 33.42 19.03 -6.46
CA ASP A 349 33.44 19.84 -7.67
C ASP A 349 32.82 19.07 -8.85
N LYS A 350 32.29 19.79 -9.85
CA LYS A 350 31.64 19.22 -11.02
C LYS A 350 32.57 18.31 -11.84
N ASN A 351 33.86 18.64 -11.88
CA ASN A 351 34.89 17.92 -12.64
C ASN A 351 35.96 17.29 -11.73
N MET A 352 35.56 16.89 -10.51
CA MET A 352 36.48 16.26 -9.56
C MET A 352 36.90 14.88 -10.07
N THR A 353 38.18 14.58 -9.99
CA THR A 353 38.76 13.25 -10.17
C THR A 353 39.45 12.82 -8.89
N ILE A 354 39.72 11.50 -8.75
CA ILE A 354 40.37 11.01 -7.53
C ILE A 354 41.79 11.58 -7.37
N GLN A 355 42.51 11.82 -8.46
CA GLN A 355 43.83 12.47 -8.41
C GLN A 355 43.71 13.91 -7.89
N LYS A 356 42.81 14.69 -8.49
CA LYS A 356 42.54 16.08 -8.02
C LYS A 356 42.15 16.11 -6.56
N TYR A 357 41.31 15.17 -6.10
CA TYR A 357 40.92 15.09 -4.70
C TYR A 357 42.12 14.82 -3.78
N ASN A 358 43.02 13.89 -4.17
CA ASN A 358 44.20 13.55 -3.39
C ASN A 358 45.23 14.70 -3.35
N ASP A 359 45.26 15.56 -4.36
CA ASP A 359 46.14 16.72 -4.44
C ASP A 359 45.67 17.91 -3.60
N ILE A 360 44.43 17.92 -3.07
CA ILE A 360 43.90 19.00 -2.24
C ILE A 360 44.60 18.99 -0.90
N SER A 361 45.25 20.12 -0.57
CA SER A 361 45.91 20.32 0.72
C SER A 361 44.90 20.48 1.88
N ASP A 362 45.32 20.17 3.10
CA ASP A 362 44.49 20.37 4.30
C ASP A 362 44.05 21.83 4.46
N ARG A 363 44.90 22.78 4.06
CA ARG A 363 44.58 24.21 4.07
C ARG A 363 43.45 24.57 3.10
N GLU A 364 43.40 23.96 1.94
CA GLU A 364 42.34 24.18 0.96
C GLU A 364 41.02 23.53 1.41
N HIS A 365 41.08 22.32 1.98
CA HIS A 365 39.92 21.71 2.62
C HIS A 365 39.37 22.57 3.72
N LEU A 366 40.22 23.06 4.64
CA LEU A 366 39.83 23.93 5.74
C LEU A 366 39.19 25.23 5.25
N LYS A 367 39.77 25.85 4.23
CA LYS A 367 39.20 27.06 3.62
C LYS A 367 37.80 26.86 3.12
N LYS A 368 37.54 25.73 2.44
CA LYS A 368 36.21 25.36 1.94
C LYS A 368 35.23 25.06 3.07
N ILE A 369 35.67 24.36 4.11
CA ILE A 369 34.84 24.03 5.29
C ILE A 369 34.39 25.30 6.00
N LEU A 370 35.31 26.20 6.27
CA LEU A 370 35.03 27.46 6.98
C LEU A 370 34.14 28.40 6.17
N SER A 371 34.41 28.54 4.86
CA SER A 371 33.68 29.47 3.99
C SER A 371 32.29 29.01 3.59
N MET A 372 31.95 27.73 3.73
CA MET A 372 30.65 27.19 3.33
C MET A 372 29.90 26.52 4.49
N PRO A 373 30.13 25.24 4.87
CA PRO A 373 29.29 24.60 5.88
C PRO A 373 29.35 25.26 7.24
N VAL A 374 30.51 25.65 7.73
CA VAL A 374 30.67 26.32 9.03
C VAL A 374 29.97 27.66 9.01
N HIS A 375 30.23 28.50 8.00
CA HIS A 375 29.57 29.79 7.83
C HIS A 375 28.05 29.68 7.88
N PHE A 376 27.46 28.75 7.09
CA PHE A 376 26.01 28.55 7.07
C PHE A 376 25.45 27.93 8.35
N LEU A 377 26.19 27.10 9.08
CA LEU A 377 25.76 26.62 10.39
C LEU A 377 25.73 27.74 11.42
N LEU A 378 26.69 28.64 11.40
CA LEU A 378 26.70 29.83 12.28
C LEU A 378 25.55 30.79 11.98
N GLU A 379 25.20 31.01 10.72
CA GLU A 379 24.14 31.95 10.32
C GLU A 379 22.72 31.33 10.47
N SER A 380 22.52 30.12 9.98
CA SER A 380 21.20 29.53 9.90
C SER A 380 20.92 28.48 10.98
N GLY A 381 21.86 28.21 11.88
CA GLY A 381 21.79 27.21 12.94
C GLY A 381 20.99 27.65 14.18
N LYS A 382 20.14 28.68 14.06
CA LYS A 382 19.24 29.14 15.14
C LYS A 382 19.96 29.38 16.48
N GLY A 383 21.25 29.79 16.44
CA GLY A 383 22.08 30.03 17.63
C GLY A 383 22.58 28.76 18.35
N PHE A 384 22.38 27.57 17.78
CA PHE A 384 22.94 26.33 18.33
C PHE A 384 24.42 26.17 18.02
N PHE A 385 24.89 26.75 16.92
CA PHE A 385 26.30 26.81 16.54
C PHE A 385 26.85 28.22 16.81
N VAL A 386 27.98 28.29 17.51
CA VAL A 386 28.58 29.56 17.98
C VAL A 386 30.07 29.64 17.65
N LYS A 387 30.58 30.83 17.54
CA LYS A 387 32.04 31.07 17.50
C LYS A 387 32.61 30.88 18.90
N LYS A 388 33.74 30.22 18.99
CA LYS A 388 34.45 29.98 20.24
C LYS A 388 35.93 30.37 20.07
N ASP A 389 36.50 31.00 21.07
CA ASP A 389 37.94 31.32 21.07
C ASP A 389 38.75 30.04 21.16
N GLY A 390 39.72 29.86 20.25
CA GLY A 390 40.55 28.63 20.20
C GLY A 390 39.97 27.45 19.49
N ALA A 391 38.72 27.52 19.01
CA ALA A 391 38.06 26.48 18.24
C ALA A 391 37.57 27.00 16.86
N ALA A 392 37.38 26.11 15.89
CA ALA A 392 36.81 26.49 14.61
C ALA A 392 35.32 26.82 14.68
N ILE A 393 34.59 26.04 15.49
CA ILE A 393 33.16 26.19 15.74
C ILE A 393 32.80 25.43 17.03
N GLY A 394 31.78 25.89 17.76
CA GLY A 394 31.28 25.27 18.98
C GLY A 394 29.77 25.13 19.00
N LEU A 395 29.27 24.34 19.93
CA LEU A 395 27.86 24.29 20.29
C LEU A 395 27.57 25.31 21.42
N ARG A 396 26.32 25.77 21.49
CA ARG A 396 25.86 26.63 22.59
C ARG A 396 25.91 25.89 23.92
N GLU A 397 26.21 26.61 24.98
CA GLU A 397 26.53 26.03 26.30
C GLU A 397 25.38 25.24 26.91
N GLU A 398 24.15 25.59 26.63
CA GLU A 398 22.95 24.91 27.15
C GLU A 398 22.82 23.47 26.68
N LEU A 399 23.56 23.03 25.64
CA LEU A 399 23.63 21.63 25.20
C LEU A 399 24.62 20.79 26.01
N ARG A 400 25.50 21.40 26.82
CA ARG A 400 26.53 20.68 27.57
C ARG A 400 25.99 19.54 28.45
N PRO A 401 24.85 19.68 29.16
CA PRO A 401 24.29 18.55 29.95
C PRO A 401 23.78 17.37 29.11
N LEU A 402 23.69 17.53 27.79
CA LEU A 402 23.10 16.56 26.87
C LEU A 402 24.13 15.83 25.99
N ILE A 403 25.43 16.20 26.03
CA ILE A 403 26.44 15.61 25.15
C ILE A 403 26.63 14.10 25.41
N ASP A 404 26.44 13.64 26.66
CA ASP A 404 26.52 12.24 27.05
C ASP A 404 25.13 11.58 27.13
N ASN A 405 24.07 12.27 26.76
CA ASN A 405 22.72 11.72 26.79
C ASN A 405 22.54 10.69 25.67
N PRO A 406 22.19 9.42 25.99
CA PRO A 406 22.06 8.35 24.99
C PRO A 406 21.07 8.66 23.87
N VAL A 407 19.96 9.35 24.19
CA VAL A 407 18.96 9.77 23.17
C VAL A 407 19.57 10.78 22.22
N MET A 408 20.29 11.78 22.72
CA MET A 408 20.98 12.78 21.93
C MET A 408 21.99 12.14 20.98
N VAL A 409 22.83 11.24 21.49
CA VAL A 409 23.85 10.52 20.72
C VAL A 409 23.22 9.69 19.62
N CYS A 410 22.20 8.90 19.96
CA CYS A 410 21.49 8.02 19.03
C CYS A 410 20.79 8.85 17.93
N GLN A 411 20.02 9.86 18.29
CA GLN A 411 19.27 10.69 17.35
C GLN A 411 20.17 11.51 16.44
N MET A 412 21.29 12.02 16.96
CA MET A 412 22.26 12.78 16.15
C MET A 412 22.88 11.90 15.06
N LYS A 413 23.30 10.67 15.43
CA LYS A 413 23.84 9.72 14.45
C LYS A 413 22.81 9.39 13.36
N ASP A 414 21.63 8.96 13.78
CA ASP A 414 20.56 8.53 12.87
C ASP A 414 20.17 9.63 11.87
N VAL A 415 20.07 10.91 12.33
CA VAL A 415 19.78 12.04 11.44
C VAL A 415 20.93 12.29 10.44
N ILE A 416 22.18 12.24 10.89
CA ILE A 416 23.33 12.50 10.02
C ILE A 416 23.42 11.43 8.94
N ASP A 417 23.33 10.15 9.32
CA ASP A 417 23.42 9.01 8.41
C ASP A 417 22.27 9.04 7.39
N TYR A 418 21.04 9.18 7.86
CA TYR A 418 19.88 9.28 6.99
C TYR A 418 19.99 10.43 5.98
N ARG A 419 20.35 11.63 6.43
CA ARG A 419 20.41 12.79 5.55
C ARG A 419 21.53 12.72 4.52
N ALA A 420 22.66 12.08 4.87
CA ALA A 420 23.74 11.82 3.91
C ALA A 420 23.28 10.83 2.85
N MET A 421 22.63 9.74 3.24
CA MET A 421 22.14 8.68 2.33
C MET A 421 21.01 9.18 1.42
N ASP A 422 20.00 9.86 1.97
CA ASP A 422 18.91 10.49 1.20
C ASP A 422 19.45 11.49 0.15
N TYR A 423 20.46 12.28 0.51
CA TYR A 423 21.11 13.21 -0.43
C TYR A 423 21.73 12.47 -1.60
N TYR A 424 22.51 11.41 -1.36
CA TYR A 424 23.19 10.66 -2.43
C TYR A 424 22.21 9.86 -3.27
N GLN A 425 21.16 9.27 -2.68
CA GLN A 425 20.13 8.56 -3.43
C GLN A 425 19.41 9.48 -4.43
N ARG A 426 18.98 10.67 -3.97
CA ARG A 426 18.34 11.66 -4.86
C ARG A 426 19.28 12.13 -5.98
N ARG A 427 20.54 12.35 -5.66
CA ARG A 427 21.55 12.74 -6.65
C ARG A 427 21.82 11.65 -7.68
N TYR A 428 21.89 10.40 -7.26
CA TYR A 428 22.10 9.25 -8.15
C TYR A 428 20.91 9.06 -9.12
N ARG A 429 19.67 9.16 -8.63
CA ARG A 429 18.45 9.10 -9.45
C ARG A 429 18.43 10.22 -10.51
N MET A 430 18.68 11.46 -10.13
CA MET A 430 18.78 12.59 -11.08
C MET A 430 19.83 12.36 -12.17
N THR A 431 20.94 11.70 -11.85
CA THR A 431 21.99 11.41 -12.83
C THR A 431 21.55 10.32 -13.82
N GLN A 432 20.80 9.33 -13.37
CA GLN A 432 20.24 8.27 -14.24
C GLN A 432 19.12 8.81 -15.14
N GLU A 433 18.22 9.62 -14.61
CA GLU A 433 17.15 10.27 -15.40
C GLU A 433 17.73 11.16 -16.49
N ASN A 434 18.74 11.97 -16.19
CA ASN A 434 19.45 12.78 -17.19
C ASN A 434 20.16 11.92 -18.24
N ALA A 435 20.72 10.78 -17.86
CA ALA A 435 21.36 9.85 -18.81
C ALA A 435 20.32 9.16 -19.72
N MET A 436 19.12 8.87 -19.20
CA MET A 436 18.02 8.33 -20.01
C MET A 436 17.46 9.39 -20.98
N LEU A 437 17.27 10.63 -20.53
CA LEU A 437 16.80 11.75 -21.41
C LEU A 437 17.76 11.99 -22.57
N VAL A 438 19.06 12.02 -22.31
CA VAL A 438 20.10 12.17 -23.37
C VAL A 438 20.07 11.00 -24.36
N LYS A 439 19.79 9.76 -23.90
CA LYS A 439 19.64 8.60 -24.80
C LYS A 439 18.38 8.70 -25.66
N VAL A 440 17.27 9.19 -25.11
CA VAL A 440 16.02 9.37 -25.87
C VAL A 440 16.15 10.47 -26.91
N GLU A 441 16.85 11.57 -26.62
CA GLU A 441 17.13 12.63 -27.60
C GLU A 441 18.09 12.17 -28.70
N ALA A 442 19.11 11.39 -28.38
CA ALA A 442 20.06 10.81 -29.36
C ALA A 442 19.42 9.78 -30.30
N HIS A 443 18.26 9.21 -29.96
CA HIS A 443 17.50 8.30 -30.84
C HIS A 443 16.43 9.03 -31.67
N ARG A 444 16.29 10.35 -31.51
CA ARG A 444 15.37 11.21 -32.30
C ARG A 444 16.06 12.03 -33.39
N ILE A 445 17.39 11.92 -33.52
CA ILE A 445 18.21 12.45 -34.61
C ILE A 445 18.62 11.29 -35.51
#